data_44c5be5a91430c07aa31ecc37946e3c2
#
_entry.id   44c5be5a91430c07aa31ecc37946e3c2
#
_cell.length_a   1.000
_cell.length_b   1.000
_cell.length_c   1.000
_cell.angle_alpha   90.00
_cell.angle_beta   90.00
_cell.angle_gamma   90.00
#
_symmetry.space_group_name_H-M   'P 1'
#
loop_
_entity.id
_entity.type
_entity.pdbx_description
1 polymer ?
#
loop_
_entity_poly.entity_id
_entity_poly.type
_entity_poly.pdbx_seq_one_letter_code
_entity_poly.pdbx_strand_id
1 'polypeptide(L)'
;MSLERATLWSILGAYLLLPASTVVDFPAFPPLDKVTISNVSAFFVCRFILGKRIKLLPNLGIGKILILIYITSPFMTAFLNPEPIIAGARFIKGMEYYDALSAIIRQSLFILPFILGFTFIRDSKTHEELLWVLAYAGLFYSLPMLFEVRFSPQLHTWVYGFFPHNFGQQMRGGGFRPVVFIGHGLLVAFFAMSSLVAVSTLWKLRKPIKGYSAGIISLYLGGVLILCKSFASLIYASLLVGLIQLASPKRQILVAKVLVLLVIFYPMLRAADWFPINNIYSIAAEFSEDRAQSLKFRLDNEEILLTHVRNKALFGWGSWGRNRVYDMESGKDLSVTDGRWIIVMGEYGWVGFLAEFCLLALPVIRSTKVIRYVKDRRERVVFGAITLLLAISIVDLLPNASVSPWTWLLAGALLGRIEQIKFRAKVRTTNLHTEFIDNER
;
A
#
# COMPACT_ATOMS: atom_id res chain seq x y z
N MET A 1 -16.74 18.19 -11.87
CA MET A 1 -15.85 17.01 -11.59
C MET A 1 -16.74 15.83 -11.25
N SER A 2 -16.50 14.62 -11.80
CA SER A 2 -17.28 13.43 -11.42
C SER A 2 -17.01 13.02 -9.97
N LEU A 3 -17.95 12.30 -9.34
CA LEU A 3 -17.81 11.81 -7.96
C LEU A 3 -16.54 10.96 -7.79
N GLU A 4 -16.30 10.08 -8.74
CA GLU A 4 -15.16 9.16 -8.74
C GLU A 4 -13.83 9.92 -8.76
N ARG A 5 -13.73 10.91 -9.65
CA ARG A 5 -12.56 11.78 -9.74
C ARG A 5 -12.39 12.63 -8.47
N ALA A 6 -13.49 13.11 -7.88
CA ALA A 6 -13.45 13.83 -6.61
C ALA A 6 -12.94 12.95 -5.48
N THR A 7 -13.43 11.70 -5.38
CA THR A 7 -12.96 10.73 -4.37
C THR A 7 -11.46 10.42 -4.53
N LEU A 8 -10.99 10.23 -5.78
CA LEU A 8 -9.57 10.00 -6.07
C LEU A 8 -8.70 11.18 -5.62
N TRP A 9 -9.10 12.43 -5.96
CA TRP A 9 -8.36 13.62 -5.58
C TRP A 9 -8.44 13.91 -4.08
N SER A 10 -9.56 13.64 -3.41
CA SER A 10 -9.67 13.83 -1.95
C SER A 10 -8.68 12.95 -1.20
N ILE A 11 -8.60 11.66 -1.56
CA ILE A 11 -7.69 10.72 -0.89
C ILE A 11 -6.23 11.01 -1.25
N LEU A 12 -5.92 11.12 -2.54
CA LEU A 12 -4.54 11.34 -2.98
C LEU A 12 -4.05 12.76 -2.64
N GLY A 13 -4.88 13.78 -2.84
CA GLY A 13 -4.54 15.16 -2.54
C GLY A 13 -4.28 15.40 -1.05
N ALA A 14 -5.10 14.82 -0.18
CA ALA A 14 -4.84 14.89 1.26
C ALA A 14 -3.56 14.15 1.65
N TYR A 15 -3.31 12.97 1.09
CA TYR A 15 -2.06 12.24 1.31
C TYR A 15 -0.82 13.03 0.86
N LEU A 16 -0.92 13.78 -0.25
CA LEU A 16 0.18 14.56 -0.81
C LEU A 16 0.39 15.90 -0.12
N LEU A 17 -0.67 16.54 0.41
CA LEU A 17 -0.63 17.93 0.84
C LEU A 17 -0.78 18.14 2.34
N LEU A 18 -1.46 17.26 3.08
CA LEU A 18 -1.59 17.42 4.53
C LEU A 18 -0.27 17.15 5.26
N PRO A 19 -0.04 17.79 6.44
CA PRO A 19 1.19 17.64 7.20
C PRO A 19 1.40 16.19 7.65
N ALA A 20 2.61 15.69 7.45
CA ALA A 20 3.01 14.40 7.99
C ALA A 20 3.34 14.54 9.49
N SER A 21 3.21 13.45 10.24
CA SER A 21 3.52 13.39 11.68
C SER A 21 2.70 14.33 12.56
N THR A 22 1.61 14.89 12.03
CA THR A 22 0.62 15.64 12.83
C THR A 22 -0.51 14.70 13.19
N VAL A 23 -0.85 14.69 14.47
CA VAL A 23 -1.91 13.86 15.05
C VAL A 23 -2.83 14.73 15.85
N VAL A 24 -4.13 14.58 15.68
CA VAL A 24 -5.16 15.19 16.53
C VAL A 24 -5.66 14.10 17.46
N ASP A 25 -5.39 14.28 18.74
CA ASP A 25 -5.72 13.30 19.77
C ASP A 25 -6.99 13.72 20.49
N PHE A 26 -8.03 12.90 20.42
CA PHE A 26 -9.29 13.10 21.11
C PHE A 26 -9.43 12.05 22.21
N PRO A 27 -9.93 12.42 23.40
CA PRO A 27 -10.25 11.45 24.43
C PRO A 27 -11.19 10.36 23.87
N ALA A 28 -10.89 9.11 24.18
CA ALA A 28 -11.68 7.94 23.78
C ALA A 28 -11.74 7.66 22.25
N PHE A 29 -10.94 8.32 21.43
CA PHE A 29 -10.83 8.03 19.98
C PHE A 29 -9.39 7.69 19.60
N PRO A 30 -9.17 6.83 18.58
CA PRO A 30 -7.82 6.65 18.07
C PRO A 30 -7.30 7.95 17.46
N PRO A 31 -5.99 8.22 17.59
CA PRO A 31 -5.39 9.44 17.07
C PRO A 31 -5.68 9.63 15.58
N LEU A 32 -6.14 10.82 15.20
CA LEU A 32 -6.46 11.16 13.82
C LEU A 32 -5.24 11.80 13.15
N ASP A 33 -4.64 11.06 12.24
CA ASP A 33 -3.57 11.53 11.38
C ASP A 33 -4.08 12.00 10.00
N LYS A 34 -3.20 12.46 9.14
CA LYS A 34 -3.56 12.89 7.78
C LYS A 34 -4.27 11.81 6.95
N VAL A 35 -3.98 10.54 7.22
CA VAL A 35 -4.57 9.40 6.51
C VAL A 35 -6.01 9.19 6.97
N THR A 36 -6.21 9.12 8.28
CA THR A 36 -7.54 8.93 8.87
C THR A 36 -8.46 10.09 8.58
N ILE A 37 -7.97 11.34 8.69
CA ILE A 37 -8.76 12.55 8.38
C ILE A 37 -9.23 12.52 6.93
N SER A 38 -8.34 12.22 5.96
CA SER A 38 -8.71 12.17 4.55
C SER A 38 -9.73 11.07 4.25
N ASN A 39 -9.54 9.89 4.83
CA ASN A 39 -10.40 8.73 4.64
C ASN A 39 -11.81 8.98 5.18
N VAL A 40 -11.89 9.49 6.42
CA VAL A 40 -13.16 9.81 7.08
C VAL A 40 -13.89 10.92 6.34
N SER A 41 -13.19 12.00 5.96
CA SER A 41 -13.79 13.10 5.21
C SER A 41 -14.38 12.65 3.88
N ALA A 42 -13.61 11.87 3.10
CA ALA A 42 -14.09 11.33 1.83
C ALA A 42 -15.31 10.42 2.02
N PHE A 43 -15.29 9.54 3.02
CA PHE A 43 -16.41 8.66 3.35
C PHE A 43 -17.65 9.46 3.78
N PHE A 44 -17.48 10.42 4.69
CA PHE A 44 -18.57 11.25 5.21
C PHE A 44 -19.25 12.07 4.11
N VAL A 45 -18.47 12.75 3.27
CA VAL A 45 -18.99 13.50 2.13
C VAL A 45 -19.79 12.60 1.19
N CYS A 46 -19.24 11.45 0.80
CA CYS A 46 -19.92 10.52 -0.09
C CYS A 46 -21.22 9.98 0.51
N ARG A 47 -21.22 9.62 1.82
CA ARG A 47 -22.36 8.95 2.46
C ARG A 47 -23.45 9.91 2.91
N PHE A 48 -23.07 11.02 3.55
CA PHE A 48 -24.02 11.90 4.25
C PHE A 48 -24.35 13.17 3.45
N ILE A 49 -23.39 13.79 2.78
CA ILE A 49 -23.63 15.00 2.00
C ILE A 49 -24.19 14.65 0.62
N LEU A 50 -23.61 13.68 -0.07
CA LEU A 50 -24.03 13.28 -1.41
C LEU A 50 -25.06 12.15 -1.43
N GLY A 51 -25.44 11.60 -0.26
CA GLY A 51 -26.46 10.56 -0.11
C GLY A 51 -26.16 9.25 -0.86
N LYS A 52 -24.89 8.98 -1.20
CA LYS A 52 -24.54 7.80 -1.98
C LYS A 52 -24.56 6.52 -1.15
N ARG A 53 -25.09 5.45 -1.73
CA ARG A 53 -25.01 4.12 -1.10
C ARG A 53 -23.61 3.58 -1.20
N ILE A 54 -22.97 3.34 -0.05
CA ILE A 54 -21.62 2.75 0.04
C ILE A 54 -21.77 1.28 0.38
N LYS A 55 -21.13 0.44 -0.43
CA LYS A 55 -21.11 -1.01 -0.23
C LYS A 55 -19.94 -1.37 0.67
N LEU A 56 -20.23 -1.65 1.95
CA LEU A 56 -19.19 -1.92 2.96
C LEU A 56 -18.46 -3.25 2.75
N LEU A 57 -19.13 -4.27 2.21
CA LEU A 57 -18.58 -5.60 2.03
C LEU A 57 -18.65 -6.06 0.56
N PRO A 58 -17.61 -6.73 0.05
CA PRO A 58 -17.63 -7.33 -1.28
C PRO A 58 -18.63 -8.49 -1.35
N ASN A 59 -19.05 -8.87 -2.56
CA ASN A 59 -19.88 -10.07 -2.76
C ASN A 59 -19.09 -11.36 -2.56
N LEU A 60 -17.80 -11.31 -2.80
CA LEU A 60 -16.90 -12.45 -2.67
C LEU A 60 -16.80 -12.90 -1.21
N GLY A 61 -17.23 -14.13 -0.88
CA GLY A 61 -17.28 -14.64 0.49
C GLY A 61 -15.94 -14.52 1.22
N ILE A 62 -14.84 -14.89 0.55
CA ILE A 62 -13.50 -14.79 1.12
C ILE A 62 -13.10 -13.33 1.43
N GLY A 63 -13.50 -12.37 0.60
CA GLY A 63 -13.26 -10.95 0.85
C GLY A 63 -13.99 -10.45 2.10
N LYS A 64 -15.22 -10.91 2.34
CA LYS A 64 -15.98 -10.60 3.57
C LYS A 64 -15.26 -11.16 4.81
N ILE A 65 -14.84 -12.42 4.74
CA ILE A 65 -14.17 -13.10 5.84
C ILE A 65 -12.87 -12.37 6.19
N LEU A 66 -12.06 -12.02 5.19
CA LEU A 66 -10.79 -11.31 5.40
C LEU A 66 -11.00 -9.93 6.02
N ILE A 67 -12.03 -9.17 5.58
CA ILE A 67 -12.36 -7.86 6.17
C ILE A 67 -12.81 -8.04 7.63
N LEU A 68 -13.66 -9.01 7.91
CA LEU A 68 -14.13 -9.26 9.27
C LEU A 68 -12.98 -9.65 10.18
N ILE A 69 -12.11 -10.57 9.76
CA ILE A 69 -10.94 -10.98 10.55
C ILE A 69 -10.00 -9.78 10.74
N TYR A 70 -9.73 -9.00 9.69
CA TYR A 70 -8.88 -7.80 9.77
C TYR A 70 -9.39 -6.82 10.82
N ILE A 71 -10.70 -6.52 10.84
CA ILE A 71 -11.29 -5.57 11.78
C ILE A 71 -11.38 -6.14 13.20
N THR A 72 -11.68 -7.44 13.36
CA THR A 72 -12.00 -8.01 14.69
C THR A 72 -10.80 -8.68 15.37
N SER A 73 -9.72 -9.02 14.65
CA SER A 73 -8.53 -9.68 15.24
C SER A 73 -7.93 -8.93 16.45
N PRO A 74 -7.92 -7.59 16.53
CA PRO A 74 -7.41 -6.86 17.69
C PRO A 74 -8.13 -7.19 19.00
N PHE A 75 -9.39 -7.61 18.93
CA PHE A 75 -10.12 -8.03 20.13
C PHE A 75 -9.46 -9.25 20.79
N MET A 76 -9.14 -10.27 19.99
CA MET A 76 -8.45 -11.46 20.49
C MET A 76 -7.03 -11.14 20.95
N THR A 77 -6.35 -10.24 20.26
CA THR A 77 -5.02 -9.75 20.68
C THR A 77 -5.09 -9.13 22.08
N ALA A 78 -6.03 -8.23 22.33
CA ALA A 78 -6.16 -7.60 23.63
C ALA A 78 -6.53 -8.61 24.73
N PHE A 79 -7.49 -9.49 24.43
CA PHE A 79 -7.91 -10.54 25.38
C PHE A 79 -6.77 -11.46 25.80
N LEU A 80 -5.81 -11.76 24.91
CA LEU A 80 -4.65 -12.63 25.18
C LEU A 80 -3.43 -11.88 25.72
N ASN A 81 -3.52 -10.55 25.95
CA ASN A 81 -2.40 -9.73 26.42
C ASN A 81 -2.75 -8.84 27.63
N PRO A 82 -3.43 -9.34 28.68
CA PRO A 82 -3.79 -8.54 29.86
C PRO A 82 -2.57 -8.21 30.75
N GLU A 83 -1.47 -8.92 30.59
CA GLU A 83 -0.29 -8.80 31.43
C GLU A 83 0.58 -7.61 30.99
N PRO A 84 1.17 -6.83 31.92
CA PRO A 84 2.13 -5.79 31.59
C PRO A 84 3.46 -6.39 31.08
N ILE A 85 4.20 -5.62 30.31
CA ILE A 85 5.59 -5.92 29.95
C ILE A 85 6.48 -5.04 30.82
N ILE A 86 7.38 -5.69 31.57
CA ILE A 86 8.34 -5.02 32.44
C ILE A 86 9.75 -5.37 31.98
N ALA A 87 10.55 -4.37 31.64
CA ALA A 87 11.94 -4.54 31.24
C ALA A 87 12.76 -3.38 31.83
N GLY A 88 13.57 -3.66 32.84
CA GLY A 88 14.28 -2.64 33.60
C GLY A 88 13.34 -1.53 34.10
N ALA A 89 13.64 -0.29 33.75
CA ALA A 89 12.79 0.86 34.11
C ALA A 89 11.56 1.05 33.19
N ARG A 90 11.42 0.26 32.14
CA ARG A 90 10.31 0.36 31.19
C ARG A 90 9.12 -0.45 31.67
N PHE A 91 7.97 0.21 31.75
CA PHE A 91 6.69 -0.40 32.06
C PHE A 91 5.71 -0.15 30.92
N ILE A 92 5.20 -1.21 30.30
CA ILE A 92 4.14 -1.14 29.29
C ILE A 92 2.92 -1.86 29.87
N LYS A 93 1.83 -1.09 30.05
CA LYS A 93 0.58 -1.60 30.63
C LYS A 93 0.03 -2.81 29.82
N GLY A 94 -0.63 -3.75 30.50
CA GLY A 94 -1.41 -4.77 29.85
C GLY A 94 -2.55 -4.19 29.01
N MET A 95 -2.98 -4.95 28.00
CA MET A 95 -4.07 -4.51 27.13
C MET A 95 -5.42 -4.68 27.82
N GLU A 96 -6.30 -3.70 27.60
CA GLU A 96 -7.66 -3.65 28.08
C GLU A 96 -8.68 -3.69 26.93
N TYR A 97 -9.96 -3.84 27.23
CA TYR A 97 -11.04 -3.79 26.23
C TYR A 97 -11.07 -2.46 25.46
N TYR A 98 -10.66 -1.37 26.10
CA TYR A 98 -10.53 -0.08 25.47
C TYR A 98 -9.47 -0.09 24.34
N ASP A 99 -8.34 -0.75 24.54
CA ASP A 99 -7.28 -0.88 23.52
C ASP A 99 -7.78 -1.70 22.33
N ALA A 100 -8.57 -2.75 22.58
CA ALA A 100 -9.22 -3.53 21.54
C ALA A 100 -10.17 -2.66 20.71
N LEU A 101 -11.02 -1.88 21.36
CA LEU A 101 -11.98 -1.00 20.67
C LEU A 101 -11.26 0.06 19.86
N SER A 102 -10.24 0.71 20.42
CA SER A 102 -9.41 1.71 19.73
C SER A 102 -8.75 1.10 18.48
N ALA A 103 -8.18 -0.11 18.58
CA ALA A 103 -7.56 -0.78 17.45
C ALA A 103 -8.58 -1.19 16.37
N ILE A 104 -9.78 -1.66 16.75
CA ILE A 104 -10.88 -1.98 15.82
C ILE A 104 -11.31 -0.72 15.05
N ILE A 105 -11.51 0.40 15.75
CA ILE A 105 -11.86 1.67 15.11
C ILE A 105 -10.75 2.10 14.16
N ARG A 106 -9.48 2.06 14.59
CA ARG A 106 -8.32 2.40 13.77
C ARG A 106 -8.29 1.58 12.46
N GLN A 107 -8.42 0.27 12.54
CA GLN A 107 -8.44 -0.60 11.36
C GLN A 107 -9.64 -0.33 10.44
N SER A 108 -10.81 -0.03 11.04
CA SER A 108 -12.00 0.37 10.29
C SER A 108 -11.79 1.67 9.52
N LEU A 109 -11.06 2.64 10.09
CA LEU A 109 -10.72 3.90 9.43
C LEU A 109 -9.68 3.72 8.32
N PHE A 110 -8.69 2.84 8.53
CA PHE A 110 -7.66 2.54 7.54
C PHE A 110 -8.20 1.84 6.29
N ILE A 111 -9.24 1.01 6.41
CA ILE A 111 -9.83 0.29 5.27
C ILE A 111 -10.82 1.13 4.46
N LEU A 112 -11.19 2.33 4.90
CA LEU A 112 -12.17 3.17 4.18
C LEU A 112 -11.81 3.44 2.71
N PRO A 113 -10.54 3.71 2.32
CA PRO A 113 -10.19 3.86 0.90
C PRO A 113 -10.46 2.60 0.08
N PHE A 114 -10.26 1.41 0.65
CA PHE A 114 -10.65 0.15 -0.01
C PHE A 114 -12.15 0.11 -0.28
N ILE A 115 -12.96 0.46 0.71
CA ILE A 115 -14.43 0.50 0.60
C ILE A 115 -14.88 1.51 -0.45
N LEU A 116 -14.28 2.70 -0.48
CA LEU A 116 -14.58 3.75 -1.46
C LEU A 116 -14.16 3.33 -2.87
N GLY A 117 -12.96 2.77 -3.02
CA GLY A 117 -12.45 2.23 -4.28
C GLY A 117 -13.35 1.11 -4.82
N PHE A 118 -13.71 0.17 -3.96
CA PHE A 118 -14.61 -0.94 -4.26
C PHE A 118 -16.01 -0.47 -4.70
N THR A 119 -16.51 0.60 -4.11
CA THR A 119 -17.86 1.12 -4.40
C THR A 119 -17.89 1.97 -5.66
N PHE A 120 -16.97 2.91 -5.82
CA PHE A 120 -17.06 3.97 -6.83
C PHE A 120 -16.12 3.76 -8.04
N ILE A 121 -14.99 3.08 -7.86
CA ILE A 121 -13.96 2.94 -8.89
C ILE A 121 -13.95 1.50 -9.44
N ARG A 122 -15.02 1.12 -10.13
CA ARG A 122 -15.27 -0.27 -10.51
C ARG A 122 -15.51 -0.52 -11.99
N ASP A 123 -15.49 0.51 -12.83
CA ASP A 123 -15.62 0.36 -14.29
C ASP A 123 -14.32 0.74 -15.02
N SER A 124 -14.28 0.47 -16.33
CA SER A 124 -13.10 0.71 -17.16
C SER A 124 -12.72 2.18 -17.24
N LYS A 125 -13.72 3.07 -17.26
CA LYS A 125 -13.52 4.52 -17.36
C LYS A 125 -12.90 5.06 -16.07
N THR A 126 -13.42 4.66 -14.92
CA THR A 126 -12.92 5.10 -13.61
C THR A 126 -11.52 4.54 -13.31
N HIS A 127 -11.19 3.35 -13.81
CA HIS A 127 -9.83 2.82 -13.77
C HIS A 127 -8.85 3.63 -14.62
N GLU A 128 -9.27 4.12 -15.79
CA GLU A 128 -8.46 5.02 -16.58
C GLU A 128 -8.30 6.38 -15.91
N GLU A 129 -9.37 6.92 -15.29
CA GLU A 129 -9.31 8.16 -14.50
C GLU A 129 -8.29 8.08 -13.35
N LEU A 130 -8.16 6.91 -12.71
CA LEU A 130 -7.14 6.68 -11.68
C LEU A 130 -5.71 6.91 -12.21
N LEU A 131 -5.41 6.43 -13.44
CA LEU A 131 -4.11 6.67 -14.06
C LEU A 131 -3.91 8.16 -14.40
N TRP A 132 -4.96 8.85 -14.86
CA TRP A 132 -4.92 10.29 -15.12
C TRP A 132 -4.67 11.10 -13.86
N VAL A 133 -5.33 10.75 -12.74
CA VAL A 133 -5.12 11.43 -11.45
C VAL A 133 -3.68 11.25 -10.98
N LEU A 134 -3.12 10.03 -11.05
CA LEU A 134 -1.70 9.80 -10.73
C LEU A 134 -0.76 10.58 -11.63
N ALA A 135 -1.02 10.63 -12.94
CA ALA A 135 -0.20 11.35 -13.90
C ALA A 135 -0.18 12.85 -13.60
N TYR A 136 -1.34 13.47 -13.40
CA TYR A 136 -1.42 14.90 -13.08
C TYR A 136 -0.85 15.22 -11.70
N ALA A 137 -1.12 14.37 -10.69
CA ALA A 137 -0.55 14.53 -9.36
C ALA A 137 0.98 14.44 -9.39
N GLY A 138 1.54 13.48 -10.15
CA GLY A 138 2.98 13.33 -10.32
C GLY A 138 3.63 14.53 -11.00
N LEU A 139 3.02 15.05 -12.07
CA LEU A 139 3.50 16.25 -12.75
C LEU A 139 3.47 17.49 -11.83
N PHE A 140 2.38 17.69 -11.10
CA PHE A 140 2.29 18.80 -10.16
C PHE A 140 3.30 18.66 -9.01
N TYR A 141 3.39 17.49 -8.43
CA TYR A 141 4.25 17.22 -7.28
C TYR A 141 5.74 17.13 -7.63
N SER A 142 6.08 16.92 -8.92
CA SER A 142 7.47 16.93 -9.37
C SER A 142 8.14 18.31 -9.19
N LEU A 143 7.39 19.42 -9.22
CA LEU A 143 7.93 20.77 -9.02
C LEU A 143 8.50 20.96 -7.61
N PRO A 144 7.74 20.74 -6.51
CA PRO A 144 8.31 20.81 -5.16
C PRO A 144 9.36 19.74 -4.91
N MET A 145 9.29 18.55 -5.55
CA MET A 145 10.35 17.55 -5.45
C MET A 145 11.67 18.05 -6.01
N LEU A 146 11.67 18.64 -7.22
CA LEU A 146 12.87 19.21 -7.84
C LEU A 146 13.42 20.38 -7.04
N PHE A 147 12.55 21.20 -6.47
CA PHE A 147 12.95 22.28 -5.58
C PHE A 147 13.76 21.74 -4.39
N GLU A 148 13.24 20.72 -3.68
CA GLU A 148 13.91 20.15 -2.53
C GLU A 148 15.20 19.36 -2.88
N VAL A 149 15.26 18.74 -4.05
CA VAL A 149 16.51 18.12 -4.55
C VAL A 149 17.61 19.17 -4.69
N ARG A 150 17.28 20.39 -5.10
CA ARG A 150 18.25 21.48 -5.31
C ARG A 150 18.56 22.28 -4.06
N PHE A 151 17.56 22.58 -3.24
CA PHE A 151 17.63 23.52 -2.12
C PHE A 151 17.49 22.89 -0.73
N SER A 152 17.49 21.59 -0.60
CA SER A 152 17.25 20.85 0.63
C SER A 152 15.74 20.63 0.93
N PRO A 153 15.38 19.56 1.66
CA PRO A 153 14.00 19.23 2.00
C PRO A 153 13.47 20.14 3.13
N GLN A 154 13.04 21.34 2.79
CA GLN A 154 12.60 22.37 3.74
C GLN A 154 11.12 22.77 3.58
N LEU A 155 10.44 22.36 2.52
CA LEU A 155 9.07 22.80 2.23
C LEU A 155 8.10 22.47 3.38
N HIS A 156 8.26 21.31 4.00
CA HIS A 156 7.44 20.93 5.15
C HIS A 156 7.62 21.88 6.32
N THR A 157 8.88 22.25 6.62
CA THR A 157 9.19 23.19 7.69
C THR A 157 8.68 24.59 7.39
N TRP A 158 8.79 25.05 6.14
CA TRP A 158 8.30 26.38 5.74
C TRP A 158 6.78 26.51 5.82
N VAL A 159 6.04 25.44 5.47
CA VAL A 159 4.57 25.48 5.46
C VAL A 159 3.97 25.10 6.80
N TYR A 160 4.54 24.12 7.50
CA TYR A 160 3.95 23.53 8.71
C TYR A 160 4.75 23.80 9.99
N GLY A 161 5.93 24.44 9.90
CA GLY A 161 6.72 24.85 11.06
C GLY A 161 7.64 23.78 11.66
N PHE A 162 7.66 22.56 11.13
CA PHE A 162 8.51 21.48 11.65
C PHE A 162 8.96 20.52 10.54
N PHE A 163 10.07 19.81 10.79
CA PHE A 163 10.55 18.75 9.90
C PHE A 163 9.96 17.39 10.33
N PRO A 164 9.33 16.62 9.43
CA PRO A 164 8.50 15.46 9.81
C PRO A 164 9.28 14.19 10.16
N HIS A 165 10.59 14.16 9.92
CA HIS A 165 11.42 12.96 10.08
C HIS A 165 12.87 13.32 10.45
N ASN A 166 13.78 12.32 10.55
CA ASN A 166 15.20 12.55 10.72
C ASN A 166 15.82 13.13 9.43
N PHE A 167 16.33 14.36 9.51
CA PHE A 167 16.92 15.07 8.37
C PHE A 167 18.15 14.33 7.80
N GLY A 168 19.01 13.76 8.65
CA GLY A 168 20.19 13.04 8.23
C GLY A 168 19.91 11.86 7.28
N GLN A 169 18.75 11.22 7.43
CA GLN A 169 18.33 10.13 6.52
C GLN A 169 17.97 10.61 5.11
N GLN A 170 17.79 11.91 4.92
CA GLN A 170 17.47 12.49 3.62
C GLN A 170 18.70 12.94 2.84
N MET A 171 19.88 12.90 3.45
CA MET A 171 21.15 13.12 2.77
C MET A 171 21.67 11.81 2.16
N ARG A 172 21.82 11.76 0.84
CA ARG A 172 22.25 10.58 0.11
C ARG A 172 23.06 10.96 -1.14
N GLY A 173 24.19 10.29 -1.35
CA GLY A 173 25.00 10.45 -2.57
C GLY A 173 25.34 11.91 -2.91
N GLY A 174 25.83 12.67 -1.93
CA GLY A 174 26.24 14.08 -2.11
C GLY A 174 25.11 15.07 -2.36
N GLY A 175 23.85 14.75 -2.01
CA GLY A 175 22.71 15.68 -2.15
C GLY A 175 21.49 15.22 -1.39
N PHE A 176 20.37 15.87 -1.65
CA PHE A 176 19.15 15.70 -0.89
C PHE A 176 18.15 14.76 -1.57
N ARG A 177 17.40 14.07 -0.76
CA ARG A 177 16.22 13.29 -1.13
C ARG A 177 14.98 14.14 -0.80
N PRO A 178 14.05 14.37 -1.75
CA PRO A 178 12.86 15.19 -1.48
C PRO A 178 11.92 14.47 -0.49
N VAL A 179 11.32 15.24 0.42
CA VAL A 179 10.36 14.79 1.43
C VAL A 179 9.00 15.44 1.19
N VAL A 180 9.01 16.68 0.78
CA VAL A 180 7.86 17.56 0.53
C VAL A 180 6.86 17.47 1.70
N PHE A 181 5.59 17.10 1.46
CA PHE A 181 4.58 16.97 2.52
C PHE A 181 4.21 15.52 2.82
N ILE A 182 4.72 14.54 2.06
CA ILE A 182 4.47 13.11 2.33
C ILE A 182 5.14 12.68 3.65
N GLY A 183 6.29 13.28 3.97
CA GLY A 183 6.95 13.10 5.26
C GLY A 183 8.17 12.20 5.25
N HIS A 184 8.40 11.41 4.20
CA HIS A 184 9.58 10.57 4.07
C HIS A 184 10.01 10.39 2.60
N GLY A 185 11.31 10.53 2.31
CA GLY A 185 11.81 10.49 0.94
C GLY A 185 11.60 9.16 0.21
N LEU A 186 11.51 8.02 0.92
CA LEU A 186 11.16 6.73 0.29
C LEU A 186 9.71 6.73 -0.23
N LEU A 187 8.78 7.30 0.53
CA LEU A 187 7.38 7.39 0.12
C LEU A 187 7.18 8.35 -1.06
N VAL A 188 7.96 9.46 -1.08
CA VAL A 188 7.99 10.39 -2.22
C VAL A 188 8.51 9.70 -3.48
N ALA A 189 9.60 8.95 -3.38
CA ALA A 189 10.15 8.20 -4.51
C ALA A 189 9.18 7.11 -5.00
N PHE A 190 8.47 6.43 -4.08
CA PHE A 190 7.45 5.45 -4.44
C PHE A 190 6.24 6.09 -5.15
N PHE A 191 5.83 7.27 -4.71
CA PHE A 191 4.80 8.05 -5.39
C PHE A 191 5.25 8.49 -6.79
N ALA A 192 6.49 8.97 -6.95
CA ALA A 192 7.06 9.33 -8.26
C ALA A 192 7.10 8.12 -9.21
N MET A 193 7.50 6.96 -8.71
CA MET A 193 7.47 5.69 -9.44
C MET A 193 6.05 5.33 -9.89
N SER A 194 5.06 5.44 -8.98
CA SER A 194 3.67 5.14 -9.30
C SER A 194 3.12 6.09 -10.39
N SER A 195 3.47 7.36 -10.33
CA SER A 195 3.11 8.36 -11.33
C SER A 195 3.77 8.08 -12.69
N LEU A 196 5.04 7.70 -12.70
CA LEU A 196 5.75 7.26 -13.91
C LEU A 196 5.09 6.05 -14.56
N VAL A 197 4.70 5.06 -13.77
CA VAL A 197 3.97 3.86 -14.24
C VAL A 197 2.62 4.25 -14.85
N ALA A 198 1.89 5.16 -14.24
CA ALA A 198 0.63 5.66 -14.78
C ALA A 198 0.83 6.37 -16.14
N VAL A 199 1.80 7.27 -16.23
CA VAL A 199 2.13 7.97 -17.49
C VAL A 199 2.65 7.00 -18.55
N SER A 200 3.48 6.03 -18.20
CA SER A 200 3.94 4.98 -19.12
C SER A 200 2.78 4.14 -19.67
N THR A 201 1.74 3.91 -18.84
CA THR A 201 0.52 3.22 -19.30
C THR A 201 -0.26 4.07 -20.31
N LEU A 202 -0.40 5.38 -20.06
CA LEU A 202 -1.00 6.32 -21.01
C LEU A 202 -0.21 6.40 -22.31
N TRP A 203 1.13 6.33 -22.24
CA TRP A 203 1.99 6.22 -23.42
C TRP A 203 1.69 4.95 -24.23
N LYS A 204 1.58 3.80 -23.58
CA LYS A 204 1.18 2.52 -24.23
C LYS A 204 -0.18 2.62 -24.92
N LEU A 205 -1.09 3.42 -24.37
CA LEU A 205 -2.42 3.71 -24.92
C LEU A 205 -2.42 4.81 -25.99
N ARG A 206 -1.26 5.43 -26.27
CA ARG A 206 -1.09 6.58 -27.19
C ARG A 206 -1.96 7.78 -26.82
N LYS A 207 -2.13 8.04 -25.50
CA LYS A 207 -2.91 9.17 -25.01
C LYS A 207 -1.99 10.35 -24.67
N PRO A 208 -2.15 11.50 -25.34
CA PRO A 208 -1.36 12.69 -25.02
C PRO A 208 -1.82 13.30 -23.70
N ILE A 209 -0.91 13.94 -22.98
CA ILE A 209 -1.17 14.65 -21.73
C ILE A 209 -0.97 16.17 -22.02
N LYS A 210 -2.07 16.92 -21.97
CA LYS A 210 -2.08 18.37 -22.32
C LYS A 210 -1.37 18.70 -23.65
N GLY A 211 -1.56 17.84 -24.66
CA GLY A 211 -0.96 18.02 -26.00
C GLY A 211 0.45 17.44 -26.15
N TYR A 212 1.14 17.09 -25.09
CA TYR A 212 2.47 16.48 -25.15
C TYR A 212 2.38 14.96 -25.22
N SER A 213 3.37 14.34 -25.87
CA SER A 213 3.50 12.88 -25.88
C SER A 213 3.71 12.36 -24.45
N ALA A 214 2.91 11.36 -24.04
CA ALA A 214 3.10 10.72 -22.75
C ALA A 214 4.48 10.03 -22.62
N GLY A 215 5.14 9.69 -23.74
CA GLY A 215 6.51 9.17 -23.73
C GLY A 215 7.52 10.21 -23.24
N ILE A 216 7.41 11.48 -23.68
CA ILE A 216 8.27 12.58 -23.22
C ILE A 216 8.04 12.83 -21.71
N ILE A 217 6.79 12.81 -21.28
CA ILE A 217 6.43 12.98 -19.87
C ILE A 217 6.93 11.79 -19.03
N SER A 218 6.91 10.58 -19.57
CA SER A 218 7.53 9.42 -18.90
C SER A 218 9.03 9.60 -18.71
N LEU A 219 9.73 10.12 -19.72
CA LEU A 219 11.16 10.39 -19.63
C LEU A 219 11.44 11.47 -18.57
N TYR A 220 10.66 12.55 -18.54
CA TYR A 220 10.75 13.60 -17.53
C TYR A 220 10.56 13.05 -16.11
N LEU A 221 9.47 12.31 -15.85
CA LEU A 221 9.21 11.72 -14.53
C LEU A 221 10.25 10.65 -14.16
N GLY A 222 10.81 9.94 -15.16
CA GLY A 222 11.95 9.04 -14.97
C GLY A 222 13.18 9.80 -14.45
N GLY A 223 13.49 10.95 -15.02
CA GLY A 223 14.55 11.85 -14.54
C GLY A 223 14.30 12.34 -13.12
N VAL A 224 13.06 12.76 -12.80
CA VAL A 224 12.67 13.16 -11.44
C VAL A 224 12.87 11.99 -10.45
N LEU A 225 12.48 10.76 -10.82
CA LEU A 225 12.65 9.59 -9.98
C LEU A 225 14.13 9.27 -9.70
N ILE A 226 15.02 9.41 -10.69
CA ILE A 226 16.46 9.26 -10.48
C ILE A 226 16.96 10.24 -9.42
N LEU A 227 16.52 11.50 -9.50
CA LEU A 227 16.87 12.55 -8.56
C LEU A 227 16.32 12.30 -7.13
N CYS A 228 15.26 11.48 -6.97
CA CYS A 228 14.76 11.05 -5.65
C CYS A 228 15.72 10.09 -4.91
N LYS A 229 16.79 9.61 -5.54
CA LYS A 229 17.86 8.78 -4.94
C LYS A 229 17.35 7.55 -4.18
N SER A 230 16.28 6.90 -4.68
CA SER A 230 15.72 5.66 -4.14
C SER A 230 15.96 4.51 -5.09
N PHE A 231 16.87 3.61 -4.71
CA PHE A 231 17.25 2.47 -5.56
C PHE A 231 16.08 1.48 -5.75
N ALA A 232 15.35 1.18 -4.69
CA ALA A 232 14.20 0.29 -4.76
C ALA A 232 13.13 0.82 -5.74
N SER A 233 12.78 2.11 -5.62
CA SER A 233 11.80 2.73 -6.53
C SER A 233 12.27 2.77 -7.98
N LEU A 234 13.59 2.88 -8.25
CA LEU A 234 14.16 2.78 -9.58
C LEU A 234 14.05 1.36 -10.15
N ILE A 235 14.34 0.33 -9.35
CA ILE A 235 14.16 -1.07 -9.75
C ILE A 235 12.69 -1.35 -10.06
N TYR A 236 11.78 -0.92 -9.19
CA TYR A 236 10.35 -1.06 -9.41
C TYR A 236 9.89 -0.38 -10.70
N ALA A 237 10.33 0.86 -10.93
CA ALA A 237 10.02 1.61 -12.15
C ALA A 237 10.50 0.87 -13.41
N SER A 238 11.77 0.45 -13.41
CA SER A 238 12.38 -0.26 -14.56
C SER A 238 11.64 -1.55 -14.88
N LEU A 239 11.31 -2.34 -13.87
CA LEU A 239 10.53 -3.57 -14.01
C LEU A 239 9.12 -3.27 -14.56
N LEU A 240 8.39 -2.34 -13.93
CA LEU A 240 6.99 -2.10 -14.27
C LEU A 240 6.85 -1.40 -15.62
N VAL A 241 7.67 -0.38 -15.92
CA VAL A 241 7.67 0.29 -17.22
C VAL A 241 8.05 -0.69 -18.33
N GLY A 242 9.09 -1.52 -18.11
CA GLY A 242 9.48 -2.58 -19.04
C GLY A 242 8.35 -3.57 -19.31
N LEU A 243 7.69 -4.07 -18.26
CA LEU A 243 6.54 -4.98 -18.39
C LEU A 243 5.36 -4.32 -19.12
N ILE A 244 5.04 -3.07 -18.83
CA ILE A 244 3.93 -2.35 -19.49
C ILE A 244 4.23 -2.16 -20.97
N GLN A 245 5.45 -1.77 -21.33
CA GLN A 245 5.80 -1.50 -22.73
C GLN A 245 6.00 -2.78 -23.55
N LEU A 246 6.57 -3.83 -22.99
CA LEU A 246 7.02 -5.01 -23.73
C LEU A 246 6.12 -6.24 -23.54
N ALA A 247 5.52 -6.43 -22.37
CA ALA A 247 4.75 -7.63 -22.08
C ALA A 247 3.24 -7.47 -22.36
N SER A 248 2.59 -8.59 -22.66
CA SER A 248 1.13 -8.64 -22.77
C SER A 248 0.48 -8.48 -21.38
N PRO A 249 -0.75 -7.92 -21.29
CA PRO A 249 -1.47 -7.77 -20.02
C PRO A 249 -1.63 -9.08 -19.23
N LYS A 250 -1.75 -10.22 -19.91
CA LYS A 250 -1.80 -11.54 -19.25
C LYS A 250 -0.48 -11.88 -18.54
N ARG A 251 0.68 -11.59 -19.17
CA ARG A 251 2.00 -11.81 -18.56
C ARG A 251 2.23 -10.84 -17.41
N GLN A 252 1.81 -9.58 -17.55
CA GLN A 252 1.86 -8.56 -16.48
C GLN A 252 1.14 -9.06 -15.23
N ILE A 253 -0.09 -9.56 -15.37
CA ILE A 253 -0.89 -10.08 -14.26
C ILE A 253 -0.28 -11.35 -13.66
N LEU A 254 0.33 -12.21 -14.48
CA LEU A 254 1.03 -13.39 -13.98
C LEU A 254 2.23 -13.01 -13.12
N VAL A 255 3.06 -12.07 -13.58
CA VAL A 255 4.18 -11.53 -12.80
C VAL A 255 3.67 -10.89 -11.49
N ALA A 256 2.63 -10.07 -11.56
CA ALA A 256 2.00 -9.48 -10.38
C ALA A 256 1.55 -10.55 -9.37
N LYS A 257 0.93 -11.64 -9.83
CA LYS A 257 0.54 -12.78 -8.98
C LYS A 257 1.74 -13.43 -8.31
N VAL A 258 2.82 -13.69 -9.07
CA VAL A 258 4.05 -14.30 -8.51
C VAL A 258 4.63 -13.41 -7.42
N LEU A 259 4.78 -12.10 -7.68
CA LEU A 259 5.29 -11.13 -6.71
C LEU A 259 4.49 -11.14 -5.41
N VAL A 260 3.16 -11.13 -5.51
CA VAL A 260 2.28 -11.12 -4.33
C VAL A 260 2.35 -12.44 -3.57
N LEU A 261 2.44 -13.58 -4.26
CA LEU A 261 2.63 -14.87 -3.59
C LEU A 261 3.96 -14.94 -2.86
N LEU A 262 5.04 -14.40 -3.43
CA LEU A 262 6.33 -14.30 -2.75
C LEU A 262 6.20 -13.50 -1.43
N VAL A 263 5.46 -12.39 -1.42
CA VAL A 263 5.23 -11.62 -0.19
C VAL A 263 4.44 -12.41 0.85
N ILE A 264 3.38 -13.12 0.44
CA ILE A 264 2.58 -13.94 1.37
C ILE A 264 3.41 -15.07 1.99
N PHE A 265 4.26 -15.69 1.20
CA PHE A 265 5.10 -16.81 1.68
C PHE A 265 6.40 -16.34 2.36
N TYR A 266 6.80 -15.07 2.21
CA TYR A 266 8.04 -14.54 2.77
C TYR A 266 8.22 -14.83 4.27
N PRO A 267 7.22 -14.56 5.16
CA PRO A 267 7.37 -14.87 6.57
C PRO A 267 7.56 -16.37 6.87
N MET A 268 6.94 -17.25 6.06
CA MET A 268 7.12 -18.70 6.20
C MET A 268 8.53 -19.13 5.81
N LEU A 269 9.06 -18.57 4.70
CA LEU A 269 10.43 -18.83 4.25
C LEU A 269 11.46 -18.33 5.26
N ARG A 270 11.19 -17.18 5.91
CA ARG A 270 12.03 -16.64 6.99
C ARG A 270 11.97 -17.50 8.25
N ALA A 271 10.78 -17.89 8.67
CA ALA A 271 10.59 -18.71 9.88
C ALA A 271 11.15 -20.13 9.75
N ALA A 272 11.27 -20.65 8.52
CA ALA A 272 11.84 -21.96 8.21
C ALA A 272 13.34 -21.92 7.84
N ASP A 273 14.00 -20.77 7.92
CA ASP A 273 15.40 -20.54 7.51
C ASP A 273 15.70 -20.93 6.05
N TRP A 274 14.68 -20.96 5.20
CA TRP A 274 14.81 -21.29 3.77
C TRP A 274 15.12 -20.06 2.91
N PHE A 275 15.04 -18.86 3.50
CA PHE A 275 15.36 -17.64 2.77
C PHE A 275 16.87 -17.47 2.65
N PRO A 276 17.44 -17.32 1.42
CA PRO A 276 18.89 -17.36 1.19
C PRO A 276 19.58 -16.03 1.55
N ILE A 277 19.61 -15.69 2.83
CA ILE A 277 20.13 -14.41 3.34
C ILE A 277 21.58 -14.17 2.88
N ASN A 278 22.45 -15.18 3.03
CA ASN A 278 23.87 -15.05 2.71
C ASN A 278 24.10 -14.76 1.22
N ASN A 279 23.32 -15.39 0.33
CA ASN A 279 23.44 -15.15 -1.11
C ASN A 279 22.99 -13.74 -1.48
N ILE A 280 21.90 -13.25 -0.85
CA ILE A 280 21.39 -11.89 -1.11
C ILE A 280 22.34 -10.85 -0.55
N TYR A 281 22.94 -11.11 0.62
CA TYR A 281 23.96 -10.25 1.21
C TYR A 281 25.20 -10.16 0.32
N SER A 282 25.74 -11.29 -0.17
CA SER A 282 26.92 -11.30 -1.04
C SER A 282 26.68 -10.53 -2.35
N ILE A 283 25.51 -10.73 -2.99
CA ILE A 283 25.13 -9.97 -4.18
C ILE A 283 25.03 -8.46 -3.86
N ALA A 284 24.45 -8.09 -2.73
CA ALA A 284 24.36 -6.68 -2.34
C ALA A 284 25.75 -6.06 -2.08
N ALA A 285 26.68 -6.82 -1.50
CA ALA A 285 28.05 -6.39 -1.22
C ALA A 285 28.87 -6.15 -2.50
N GLU A 286 28.64 -6.93 -3.55
CA GLU A 286 29.27 -6.70 -4.87
C GLU A 286 28.89 -5.33 -5.46
N PHE A 287 27.68 -4.83 -5.17
CA PHE A 287 27.22 -3.52 -5.65
C PHE A 287 27.63 -2.35 -4.74
N SER A 288 27.58 -2.53 -3.42
CA SER A 288 27.91 -1.50 -2.44
C SER A 288 27.90 -2.06 -1.02
N GLU A 289 29.01 -1.92 -0.31
CA GLU A 289 29.17 -2.34 1.07
C GLU A 289 28.14 -1.66 2.00
N ASP A 290 27.92 -0.34 1.85
CA ASP A 290 26.93 0.41 2.64
C ASP A 290 25.50 -0.15 2.49
N ARG A 291 25.16 -0.63 1.28
CA ARG A 291 23.85 -1.23 1.02
C ARG A 291 23.73 -2.62 1.62
N ALA A 292 24.79 -3.40 1.55
CA ALA A 292 24.86 -4.72 2.15
C ALA A 292 24.71 -4.63 3.68
N GLN A 293 25.40 -3.71 4.32
CA GLN A 293 25.29 -3.44 5.76
C GLN A 293 23.87 -3.00 6.15
N SER A 294 23.27 -2.09 5.37
CA SER A 294 21.88 -1.64 5.59
C SER A 294 20.86 -2.79 5.43
N LEU A 295 21.11 -3.70 4.48
CA LEU A 295 20.27 -4.88 4.29
C LEU A 295 20.44 -5.86 5.46
N LYS A 296 21.67 -6.14 5.87
CA LYS A 296 21.98 -7.01 7.00
C LYS A 296 21.32 -6.51 8.27
N PHE A 297 21.44 -5.22 8.58
CA PHE A 297 20.80 -4.61 9.74
C PHE A 297 19.29 -4.86 9.77
N ARG A 298 18.60 -4.77 8.62
CA ARG A 298 17.16 -5.05 8.54
C ARG A 298 16.86 -6.52 8.78
N LEU A 299 17.62 -7.43 8.14
CA LEU A 299 17.42 -8.86 8.27
C LEU A 299 17.70 -9.35 9.71
N ASP A 300 18.70 -8.79 10.39
CA ASP A 300 19.00 -9.08 11.79
C ASP A 300 17.85 -8.60 12.71
N ASN A 301 17.31 -7.40 12.47
CA ASN A 301 16.14 -6.90 13.21
C ASN A 301 14.87 -7.74 12.94
N GLU A 302 14.66 -8.18 11.71
CA GLU A 302 13.56 -9.11 11.40
C GLU A 302 13.67 -10.41 12.20
N GLU A 303 14.87 -10.98 12.36
CA GLU A 303 15.09 -12.21 13.10
C GLU A 303 14.80 -12.04 14.60
N ILE A 304 15.26 -10.94 15.20
CA ILE A 304 14.96 -10.58 16.59
C ILE A 304 13.44 -10.50 16.79
N LEU A 305 12.75 -9.79 15.89
CA LEU A 305 11.30 -9.61 15.97
C LEU A 305 10.54 -10.91 15.70
N LEU A 306 10.96 -11.76 14.76
CA LEU A 306 10.36 -13.06 14.48
C LEU A 306 10.45 -13.99 15.69
N THR A 307 11.59 -14.00 16.37
CA THR A 307 11.77 -14.78 17.62
C THR A 307 10.79 -14.33 18.68
N HIS A 308 10.57 -13.01 18.82
CA HIS A 308 9.57 -12.46 19.74
C HIS A 308 8.14 -12.86 19.34
N VAL A 309 7.80 -12.81 18.05
CA VAL A 309 6.49 -13.21 17.50
C VAL A 309 6.16 -14.68 17.80
N ARG A 310 7.17 -15.59 17.76
CA ARG A 310 6.95 -17.03 18.03
C ARG A 310 6.25 -17.30 19.37
N ASN A 311 6.47 -16.46 20.38
CA ASN A 311 5.87 -16.61 21.71
C ASN A 311 4.36 -16.31 21.72
N LYS A 312 3.86 -15.46 20.78
CA LYS A 312 2.44 -15.14 20.62
C LYS A 312 2.03 -15.19 19.14
N ALA A 313 2.32 -16.32 18.49
CA ALA A 313 2.27 -16.44 17.03
C ALA A 313 0.90 -16.15 16.41
N LEU A 314 -0.21 -16.58 17.01
CA LEU A 314 -1.54 -16.50 16.39
C LEU A 314 -2.12 -15.08 16.35
N PHE A 315 -2.10 -14.37 17.50
CA PHE A 315 -2.76 -13.06 17.65
C PHE A 315 -1.81 -11.93 18.07
N GLY A 316 -0.50 -12.22 18.15
CA GLY A 316 0.53 -11.22 18.43
C GLY A 316 0.53 -10.66 19.85
N TRP A 317 1.34 -9.64 20.05
CA TRP A 317 1.57 -8.97 21.33
C TRP A 317 0.73 -7.72 21.54
N GLY A 318 0.14 -7.17 20.47
CA GLY A 318 -0.54 -5.90 20.45
C GLY A 318 0.35 -4.72 20.03
N SER A 319 -0.28 -3.56 19.91
CA SER A 319 0.36 -2.30 19.51
C SER A 319 1.05 -1.58 20.70
N TRP A 320 1.35 -0.29 20.54
CA TRP A 320 1.92 0.59 21.58
C TRP A 320 3.26 0.12 22.16
N GLY A 321 4.11 -0.45 21.28
CA GLY A 321 5.44 -0.92 21.65
C GLY A 321 5.47 -2.34 22.19
N ARG A 322 4.34 -3.00 22.44
CA ARG A 322 4.30 -4.39 22.92
C ARG A 322 4.89 -5.39 21.93
N ASN A 323 4.83 -5.08 20.64
CA ASN A 323 5.41 -5.85 19.53
C ASN A 323 6.93 -5.68 19.36
N ARG A 324 7.60 -4.89 20.25
CA ARG A 324 9.04 -4.66 20.23
C ARG A 324 9.77 -5.50 21.25
N VAL A 325 11.07 -5.62 21.09
CA VAL A 325 11.96 -6.37 21.96
C VAL A 325 12.77 -5.40 22.80
N TYR A 326 12.74 -5.61 24.13
CA TYR A 326 13.43 -4.77 25.07
C TYR A 326 14.49 -5.56 25.84
N ASP A 327 15.59 -4.90 26.14
CA ASP A 327 16.60 -5.39 27.07
C ASP A 327 16.00 -5.46 28.48
N MET A 328 16.09 -6.62 29.12
CA MET A 328 15.42 -6.86 30.40
C MET A 328 16.05 -6.12 31.59
N GLU A 329 17.31 -5.72 31.47
CA GLU A 329 18.01 -5.00 32.54
C GLU A 329 17.88 -3.48 32.37
N SER A 330 18.15 -2.96 31.16
CA SER A 330 18.18 -1.53 30.89
C SER A 330 16.84 -0.95 30.41
N GLY A 331 15.92 -1.78 29.92
CA GLY A 331 14.68 -1.34 29.29
C GLY A 331 14.86 -0.69 27.91
N LYS A 332 16.07 -0.79 27.33
CA LYS A 332 16.37 -0.23 26.00
C LYS A 332 15.67 -1.05 24.92
N ASP A 333 15.11 -0.34 23.91
CA ASP A 333 14.55 -1.00 22.71
C ASP A 333 15.70 -1.53 21.84
N LEU A 334 15.70 -2.84 21.64
CA LEU A 334 16.70 -3.59 20.86
C LEU A 334 16.25 -3.80 19.41
N SER A 335 15.02 -3.43 19.07
CA SER A 335 14.41 -3.76 17.79
C SER A 335 14.05 -2.53 16.96
N VAL A 336 14.17 -2.67 15.64
CA VAL A 336 13.69 -1.67 14.67
C VAL A 336 12.67 -2.34 13.74
N THR A 337 11.46 -1.78 13.71
CA THR A 337 10.34 -2.30 12.91
C THR A 337 10.27 -1.59 11.56
N ASP A 338 10.96 -2.12 10.54
CA ASP A 338 11.02 -1.49 9.21
C ASP A 338 9.91 -1.96 8.26
N GLY A 339 9.61 -3.26 8.22
CA GLY A 339 8.62 -3.83 7.31
C GLY A 339 7.20 -3.88 7.89
N ARG A 340 6.18 -3.58 7.09
CA ARG A 340 4.77 -3.72 7.52
C ARG A 340 4.43 -5.14 7.95
N TRP A 341 4.94 -6.13 7.23
CA TRP A 341 4.67 -7.54 7.50
C TRP A 341 5.07 -7.95 8.93
N ILE A 342 6.27 -7.57 9.39
CA ILE A 342 6.76 -7.92 10.72
C ILE A 342 6.05 -7.10 11.81
N ILE A 343 5.65 -5.85 11.51
CA ILE A 343 4.83 -5.03 12.40
C ILE A 343 3.48 -5.70 12.64
N VAL A 344 2.78 -6.10 11.58
CA VAL A 344 1.46 -6.74 11.68
C VAL A 344 1.55 -8.08 12.37
N MET A 345 2.60 -8.87 12.09
CA MET A 345 2.83 -10.13 12.79
C MET A 345 3.11 -9.91 14.28
N GLY A 346 3.89 -8.88 14.63
CA GLY A 346 4.13 -8.51 16.03
C GLY A 346 2.86 -8.02 16.73
N GLU A 347 2.06 -7.19 16.06
CA GLU A 347 0.83 -6.63 16.65
C GLU A 347 -0.32 -7.63 16.71
N TYR A 348 -0.58 -8.40 15.64
CA TYR A 348 -1.80 -9.21 15.46
C TYR A 348 -1.53 -10.66 15.05
N GLY A 349 -0.28 -11.09 15.06
CA GLY A 349 0.13 -12.46 14.74
C GLY A 349 -0.14 -12.87 13.29
N TRP A 350 -0.12 -14.18 13.06
CA TRP A 350 -0.44 -14.77 11.76
C TRP A 350 -1.85 -14.45 11.28
N VAL A 351 -2.81 -14.36 12.19
CA VAL A 351 -4.22 -14.05 11.85
C VAL A 351 -4.33 -12.64 11.26
N GLY A 352 -3.71 -11.64 11.90
CA GLY A 352 -3.68 -10.28 11.38
C GLY A 352 -2.89 -10.16 10.08
N PHE A 353 -1.72 -10.79 9.98
CA PHE A 353 -0.92 -10.81 8.76
C PHE A 353 -1.68 -11.39 7.57
N LEU A 354 -2.25 -12.59 7.73
CA LEU A 354 -3.01 -13.21 6.66
C LEU A 354 -4.25 -12.41 6.29
N ALA A 355 -4.95 -11.81 7.26
CA ALA A 355 -6.11 -10.97 6.99
C ALA A 355 -5.73 -9.74 6.14
N GLU A 356 -4.71 -8.97 6.53
CA GLU A 356 -4.29 -7.75 5.83
C GLU A 356 -3.68 -8.06 4.47
N PHE A 357 -2.67 -8.93 4.43
CA PHE A 357 -1.92 -9.21 3.18
C PHE A 357 -2.73 -10.03 2.18
N CYS A 358 -3.54 -10.99 2.62
CA CYS A 358 -4.43 -11.71 1.72
C CYS A 358 -5.58 -10.82 1.19
N LEU A 359 -6.06 -9.85 1.98
CA LEU A 359 -7.06 -8.89 1.50
C LEU A 359 -6.50 -7.99 0.40
N LEU A 360 -5.27 -7.48 0.56
CA LEU A 360 -4.57 -6.72 -0.46
C LEU A 360 -4.23 -7.57 -1.70
N ALA A 361 -3.84 -8.83 -1.51
CA ALA A 361 -3.46 -9.77 -2.54
C ALA A 361 -4.63 -10.33 -3.36
N LEU A 362 -5.80 -10.45 -2.74
CA LEU A 362 -6.99 -11.09 -3.33
C LEU A 362 -7.34 -10.56 -4.73
N PRO A 363 -7.41 -9.24 -4.98
CA PRO A 363 -7.70 -8.73 -6.30
C PRO A 363 -6.60 -9.07 -7.32
N VAL A 364 -5.33 -9.07 -6.95
CA VAL A 364 -4.22 -9.46 -7.84
C VAL A 364 -4.36 -10.93 -8.25
N ILE A 365 -4.56 -11.82 -7.29
CA ILE A 365 -4.72 -13.27 -7.55
C ILE A 365 -5.95 -13.54 -8.42
N ARG A 366 -7.06 -12.84 -8.17
CA ARG A 366 -8.30 -13.01 -8.94
C ARG A 366 -8.22 -12.44 -10.36
N SER A 367 -7.36 -11.44 -10.59
CA SER A 367 -7.14 -10.84 -11.92
C SER A 367 -6.73 -11.85 -12.97
N THR A 368 -5.96 -12.89 -12.62
CA THR A 368 -5.53 -13.94 -13.55
C THR A 368 -6.69 -14.71 -14.17
N LYS A 369 -7.76 -14.93 -13.40
CA LYS A 369 -8.97 -15.64 -13.87
C LYS A 369 -9.93 -14.73 -14.63
N VAL A 370 -9.88 -13.41 -14.37
CA VAL A 370 -10.88 -12.45 -14.86
C VAL A 370 -10.45 -11.80 -16.18
N ILE A 371 -9.15 -11.64 -16.42
CA ILE A 371 -8.62 -11.00 -17.64
C ILE A 371 -9.14 -11.63 -18.95
N ARG A 372 -9.49 -12.91 -18.94
CA ARG A 372 -10.06 -13.61 -20.10
C ARG A 372 -11.43 -13.07 -20.54
N TYR A 373 -12.19 -12.48 -19.62
CA TYR A 373 -13.52 -11.90 -19.89
C TYR A 373 -13.44 -10.44 -20.34
N VAL A 374 -12.31 -9.78 -20.20
CA VAL A 374 -12.09 -8.42 -20.70
C VAL A 374 -11.81 -8.48 -22.20
N LYS A 375 -12.72 -7.97 -23.02
CA LYS A 375 -12.58 -8.03 -24.49
C LYS A 375 -11.79 -6.86 -25.05
N ASP A 376 -12.02 -5.65 -24.52
CA ASP A 376 -11.38 -4.44 -25.01
C ASP A 376 -9.87 -4.42 -24.69
N ARG A 377 -9.06 -4.13 -25.73
CA ARG A 377 -7.59 -4.08 -25.63
C ARG A 377 -7.11 -2.96 -24.71
N ARG A 378 -7.76 -1.80 -24.76
CA ARG A 378 -7.37 -0.64 -23.91
C ARG A 378 -7.63 -0.95 -22.44
N GLU A 379 -8.80 -1.50 -22.16
CA GLU A 379 -9.15 -1.93 -20.80
C GLU A 379 -8.18 -2.99 -20.26
N ARG A 380 -7.74 -3.97 -21.07
CA ARG A 380 -6.73 -4.96 -20.67
C ARG A 380 -5.42 -4.31 -20.25
N VAL A 381 -4.95 -3.29 -20.96
CA VAL A 381 -3.71 -2.56 -20.63
C VAL A 381 -3.86 -1.84 -19.29
N VAL A 382 -4.95 -1.09 -19.10
CA VAL A 382 -5.24 -0.38 -17.84
C VAL A 382 -5.35 -1.36 -16.67
N PHE A 383 -6.10 -2.44 -16.85
CA PHE A 383 -6.29 -3.47 -15.84
C PHE A 383 -4.97 -4.14 -15.44
N GLY A 384 -4.10 -4.47 -16.41
CA GLY A 384 -2.77 -5.03 -16.17
C GLY A 384 -1.88 -4.06 -15.39
N ALA A 385 -1.85 -2.79 -15.78
CA ALA A 385 -1.04 -1.76 -15.13
C ALA A 385 -1.45 -1.52 -13.66
N ILE A 386 -2.76 -1.43 -13.38
CA ILE A 386 -3.28 -1.28 -12.01
C ILE A 386 -2.95 -2.52 -11.16
N THR A 387 -3.05 -3.72 -11.76
CA THR A 387 -2.69 -4.96 -11.08
C THR A 387 -1.21 -5.00 -10.73
N LEU A 388 -0.32 -4.54 -11.63
CA LEU A 388 1.12 -4.41 -11.36
C LEU A 388 1.42 -3.37 -10.29
N LEU A 389 0.78 -2.19 -10.35
CA LEU A 389 0.93 -1.13 -9.33
C LEU A 389 0.54 -1.65 -7.95
N LEU A 390 -0.57 -2.34 -7.83
CA LEU A 390 -0.98 -2.93 -6.56
C LEU A 390 0.00 -4.00 -6.09
N ALA A 391 0.46 -4.86 -6.98
CA ALA A 391 1.41 -5.92 -6.63
C ALA A 391 2.73 -5.33 -6.10
N ILE A 392 3.29 -4.30 -6.76
CA ILE A 392 4.52 -3.68 -6.29
C ILE A 392 4.31 -2.89 -4.99
N SER A 393 3.11 -2.31 -4.77
CA SER A 393 2.76 -1.69 -3.50
C SER A 393 2.78 -2.71 -2.35
N ILE A 394 2.37 -3.95 -2.61
CA ILE A 394 2.42 -5.04 -1.62
C ILE A 394 3.87 -5.51 -1.41
N VAL A 395 4.68 -5.59 -2.45
CA VAL A 395 6.13 -5.91 -2.34
C VAL A 395 6.85 -4.86 -1.50
N ASP A 396 6.54 -3.58 -1.70
CA ASP A 396 7.14 -2.47 -0.95
C ASP A 396 6.84 -2.51 0.56
N LEU A 397 5.83 -3.24 1.00
CA LEU A 397 5.51 -3.47 2.42
C LEU A 397 6.46 -4.46 3.11
N LEU A 398 7.33 -5.15 2.37
CA LEU A 398 8.39 -5.97 2.99
C LEU A 398 9.45 -5.06 3.64
N PRO A 399 10.06 -4.09 2.93
CA PRO A 399 11.05 -3.19 3.53
C PRO A 399 10.46 -1.93 4.19
N ASN A 400 9.17 -1.61 4.01
CA ASN A 400 8.56 -0.36 4.47
C ASN A 400 7.34 -0.59 5.37
N ALA A 401 7.24 0.23 6.42
CA ALA A 401 6.22 0.09 7.48
C ALA A 401 4.82 0.57 7.08
N SER A 402 4.69 1.48 6.12
CA SER A 402 3.48 2.26 5.91
C SER A 402 2.66 1.78 4.71
N VAL A 403 1.43 1.34 4.97
CA VAL A 403 0.43 1.13 3.92
C VAL A 403 -0.21 2.47 3.57
N SER A 404 -0.01 2.94 2.35
CA SER A 404 -0.62 4.19 1.91
C SER A 404 -2.14 4.03 1.70
N PRO A 405 -2.95 5.10 1.88
CA PRO A 405 -4.38 5.08 1.55
C PRO A 405 -4.61 4.73 0.08
N TRP A 406 -3.64 5.07 -0.77
CA TRP A 406 -3.67 4.73 -2.18
C TRP A 406 -3.58 3.23 -2.45
N THR A 407 -2.78 2.49 -1.68
CA THR A 407 -2.69 1.02 -1.78
C THR A 407 -4.04 0.36 -1.48
N TRP A 408 -4.70 0.80 -0.41
CA TRP A 408 -6.05 0.32 -0.08
C TRP A 408 -7.07 0.68 -1.16
N LEU A 409 -7.01 1.90 -1.70
CA LEU A 409 -7.89 2.35 -2.77
C LEU A 409 -7.73 1.51 -4.04
N LEU A 410 -6.48 1.23 -4.45
CA LEU A 410 -6.17 0.35 -5.60
C LEU A 410 -6.73 -1.06 -5.40
N ALA A 411 -6.55 -1.63 -4.22
CA ALA A 411 -7.04 -2.97 -3.91
C ALA A 411 -8.58 -3.03 -4.00
N GLY A 412 -9.26 -2.04 -3.42
CA GLY A 412 -10.72 -1.93 -3.50
C GLY A 412 -11.22 -1.73 -4.93
N ALA A 413 -10.62 -0.80 -5.68
CA ALA A 413 -10.98 -0.50 -7.06
C ALA A 413 -10.84 -1.77 -7.96
N LEU A 414 -9.71 -2.46 -7.85
CA LEU A 414 -9.46 -3.66 -8.62
C LEU A 414 -10.43 -4.80 -8.26
N LEU A 415 -10.74 -4.99 -6.96
CA LEU A 415 -11.72 -5.99 -6.53
C LEU A 415 -13.13 -5.65 -7.03
N GLY A 416 -13.53 -4.38 -6.94
CA GLY A 416 -14.81 -3.91 -7.46
C GLY A 416 -14.97 -4.17 -8.96
N ARG A 417 -13.89 -3.93 -9.74
CA ARG A 417 -13.87 -4.23 -11.17
C ARG A 417 -13.98 -5.72 -11.45
N ILE A 418 -13.27 -6.54 -10.72
CA ILE A 418 -13.30 -8.01 -10.84
C ILE A 418 -14.73 -8.53 -10.62
N GLU A 419 -15.41 -8.06 -9.58
CA GLU A 419 -16.79 -8.47 -9.31
C GLU A 419 -17.74 -8.03 -10.43
N GLN A 420 -17.58 -6.81 -10.95
CA GLN A 420 -18.41 -6.30 -12.04
C GLN A 420 -18.23 -7.11 -13.33
N ILE A 421 -16.98 -7.43 -13.70
CA ILE A 421 -16.69 -8.25 -14.89
C ILE A 421 -17.31 -9.64 -14.75
N LYS A 422 -17.17 -10.28 -13.58
CA LYS A 422 -17.78 -11.60 -13.33
C LYS A 422 -19.29 -11.57 -13.39
N PHE A 423 -19.92 -10.55 -12.82
CA PHE A 423 -21.35 -10.39 -12.85
C PHE A 423 -21.86 -10.28 -14.31
N ARG A 424 -21.24 -9.40 -15.11
CA ARG A 424 -21.57 -9.25 -16.53
C ARG A 424 -21.38 -10.56 -17.34
N ALA A 425 -20.30 -11.31 -17.05
CA ALA A 425 -20.06 -12.58 -17.70
C ALA A 425 -21.16 -13.62 -17.36
N LYS A 426 -21.60 -13.68 -16.10
CA LYS A 426 -22.65 -14.59 -15.65
C LYS A 426 -24.01 -14.27 -16.32
N VAL A 427 -24.41 -12.99 -16.30
CA VAL A 427 -25.67 -12.55 -16.93
C VAL A 427 -25.71 -12.93 -18.42
N ARG A 428 -24.59 -12.74 -19.13
CA ARG A 428 -24.49 -13.09 -20.55
C ARG A 428 -24.65 -14.60 -20.79
N THR A 429 -24.09 -15.43 -19.93
CA THR A 429 -24.22 -16.90 -20.06
C THR A 429 -25.66 -17.35 -19.81
N THR A 430 -26.34 -16.72 -18.84
CA THR A 430 -27.74 -17.03 -18.53
C THR A 430 -28.67 -16.63 -19.68
N ASN A 431 -28.49 -15.43 -20.27
CA ASN A 431 -29.31 -14.98 -21.40
C ASN A 431 -29.14 -15.87 -22.65
N LEU A 432 -27.90 -16.31 -22.95
CA LEU A 432 -27.67 -17.26 -24.05
C LEU A 432 -28.36 -18.60 -23.80
N HIS A 433 -28.44 -19.04 -22.56
CA HIS A 433 -29.12 -20.31 -22.24
C HIS A 433 -30.63 -20.18 -22.37
N THR A 434 -31.23 -19.03 -22.03
CA THR A 434 -32.66 -18.76 -22.21
C THR A 434 -33.02 -18.66 -23.72
N GLU A 435 -32.21 -17.93 -24.51
CA GLU A 435 -32.43 -17.83 -25.95
C GLU A 435 -32.33 -19.19 -26.68
N PHE A 436 -31.45 -20.12 -26.24
CA PHE A 436 -31.38 -21.47 -26.78
C PHE A 436 -32.62 -22.29 -26.46
N ILE A 437 -33.17 -22.20 -25.24
CA ILE A 437 -34.37 -22.93 -24.79
C ILE A 437 -35.63 -22.40 -25.52
N ASP A 438 -35.70 -21.10 -25.77
CA ASP A 438 -36.85 -20.48 -26.47
C ASP A 438 -36.82 -20.76 -28.01
N ASN A 439 -35.65 -21.00 -28.58
CA ASN A 439 -35.52 -21.41 -30.01
C ASN A 439 -35.75 -22.94 -30.27
N GLU A 440 -35.77 -23.75 -29.21
CA GLU A 440 -36.08 -25.18 -29.31
C GLU A 440 -37.58 -25.50 -28.99
N ARG A 441 -38.38 -24.47 -28.65
CA ARG A 441 -39.85 -24.56 -28.51
C ARG A 441 -40.54 -23.94 -29.70
#